data_cf83ef52492105ecdf85df6d4cdf3612
#
_entry.id   cf83ef52492105ecdf85df6d4cdf3612
#
_cell.length_a   1.000
_cell.length_b   1.000
_cell.length_c   1.000
_cell.angle_alpha   90.00
_cell.angle_beta   90.00
_cell.angle_gamma   90.00
#
_symmetry.space_group_name_H-M   'P 1'
#
loop_
_entity.id
_entity.type
_entity.pdbx_description
1 polymer ?
#
loop_
_entity_poly.entity_id
_entity_poly.type
_entity_poly.pdbx_seq_one_letter_code
_entity_poly.pdbx_strand_id
1 'polypeptide(L)'
;MVYQRSNEVVCREVGGESILVPIRNRVGDLESIFVLSPVAARIWSLLDRALSADEIIDAICAEFDVDRETAAADVNELLASLEVASLVNKETV
;
A
#
# COMPACT_ATOMS: atom_id res chain seq x y z
N MET A 1 -13.90 -1.88 -8.65
CA MET A 1 -13.38 -2.24 -7.32
C MET A 1 -12.33 -1.22 -6.89
N VAL A 2 -12.46 -0.68 -5.71
CA VAL A 2 -11.50 0.28 -5.18
C VAL A 2 -10.87 -0.25 -3.90
N TYR A 3 -9.68 0.24 -3.60
CA TYR A 3 -8.96 -0.15 -2.39
C TYR A 3 -8.96 1.02 -1.41
N GLN A 4 -9.15 0.71 -0.15
CA GLN A 4 -9.12 1.71 0.91
C GLN A 4 -8.20 1.25 2.03
N ARG A 5 -7.52 2.21 2.65
CA ARG A 5 -6.67 1.92 3.80
C ARG A 5 -7.52 1.52 5.00
N SER A 6 -6.97 0.63 5.83
CA SER A 6 -7.52 0.40 7.14
C SER A 6 -7.29 1.64 8.01
N ASN A 7 -8.22 1.91 8.93
CA ASN A 7 -8.06 2.97 9.92
C ASN A 7 -7.14 2.56 11.06
N GLU A 8 -6.72 1.31 11.09
CA GLU A 8 -5.93 0.74 12.18
C GLU A 8 -4.45 0.60 11.83
N VAL A 9 -3.95 1.48 10.98
CA VAL A 9 -2.55 1.48 10.57
C VAL A 9 -2.05 2.92 10.46
N VAL A 10 -0.81 3.12 10.90
CA VAL A 10 -0.13 4.42 10.82
C VAL A 10 1.10 4.27 9.93
N CYS A 11 1.29 5.22 9.02
CA CYS A 11 2.50 5.29 8.22
C CYS A 11 3.46 6.26 8.89
N ARG A 12 4.69 5.82 9.14
CA ARG A 12 5.73 6.65 9.76
C ARG A 12 6.98 6.67 8.90
N GLU A 13 7.68 7.77 8.93
CA GLU A 13 8.98 7.88 8.27
C GLU A 13 10.07 7.83 9.32
N VAL A 14 11.00 6.91 9.16
CA VAL A 14 12.13 6.72 10.07
C VAL A 14 13.38 6.55 9.23
N GLY A 15 14.33 7.48 9.36
CA GLY A 15 15.61 7.38 8.66
C GLY A 15 15.50 7.37 7.14
N GLY A 16 14.49 8.06 6.60
CA GLY A 16 14.28 8.10 5.16
C GLY A 16 13.46 6.94 4.62
N GLU A 17 13.04 6.03 5.49
CA GLU A 17 12.19 4.90 5.10
C GLU A 17 10.76 5.10 5.61
N SER A 18 9.80 4.65 4.81
CA SER A 18 8.40 4.65 5.22
C SER A 18 8.03 3.29 5.78
N ILE A 19 7.42 3.27 6.94
CA ILE A 19 6.97 2.02 7.56
C ILE A 19 5.50 2.11 7.91
N LEU A 20 4.81 0.98 7.77
CA LEU A 20 3.42 0.84 8.19
C LEU A 20 3.38 0.10 9.52
N VAL A 21 2.78 0.72 10.51
CA VAL A 21 2.68 0.15 11.84
C VAL A 21 1.20 -0.02 12.19
N PRO A 22 0.73 -1.26 12.33
CA PRO A 22 -0.64 -1.49 12.78
C PRO A 22 -0.83 -0.98 14.20
N ILE A 23 -1.98 -0.36 14.45
CA ILE A 23 -2.30 0.18 15.79
C ILE A 23 -3.30 -0.70 16.52
N ARG A 24 -3.33 -1.98 16.17
CA ARG A 24 -4.18 -2.94 16.85
C ARG A 24 -3.59 -3.30 18.19
N ASN A 25 -4.47 -3.41 19.19
CA ASN A 25 -4.08 -3.79 20.54
C ASN A 25 -3.84 -5.29 20.66
N ARG A 26 -2.97 -5.83 19.81
CA ARG A 26 -2.58 -7.23 19.93
C ARG A 26 -1.13 -7.30 20.32
N VAL A 27 -0.92 -7.85 21.49
CA VAL A 27 0.41 -8.06 22.02
C VAL A 27 1.14 -9.06 21.12
N GLY A 28 2.28 -8.69 20.60
CA GLY A 28 3.13 -9.61 19.86
C GLY A 28 3.07 -9.54 18.36
N ASP A 29 2.26 -8.65 17.78
CA ASP A 29 2.10 -8.54 16.34
C ASP A 29 3.18 -7.66 15.71
N LEU A 30 4.42 -7.82 16.15
CA LEU A 30 5.56 -7.09 15.56
C LEU A 30 5.85 -7.55 14.13
N GLU A 31 5.30 -8.69 13.74
CA GLU A 31 5.47 -9.23 12.39
C GLU A 31 4.66 -8.49 11.33
N SER A 32 3.78 -7.60 11.76
CA SER A 32 2.91 -6.86 10.85
C SER A 32 3.47 -5.50 10.44
N ILE A 33 4.74 -5.23 10.72
CA ILE A 33 5.38 -3.99 10.31
C ILE A 33 5.89 -4.15 8.88
N PHE A 34 5.49 -3.23 8.01
CA PHE A 34 5.91 -3.22 6.61
C PHE A 34 6.87 -2.08 6.37
N VAL A 35 8.03 -2.37 5.80
CA VAL A 35 8.95 -1.34 5.32
C VAL A 35 8.67 -1.15 3.84
N LEU A 36 8.35 0.07 3.46
CA LEU A 36 7.94 0.39 2.09
C LEU A 36 9.10 0.95 1.28
N SER A 37 9.29 0.41 0.08
CA SER A 37 10.16 1.03 -0.92
C SER A 37 9.56 2.37 -1.36
N PRO A 38 10.31 3.22 -2.06
CA PRO A 38 9.77 4.48 -2.57
C PRO A 38 8.51 4.28 -3.41
N VAL A 39 8.48 3.26 -4.26
CA VAL A 39 7.30 2.94 -5.07
C VAL A 39 6.15 2.50 -4.19
N ALA A 40 6.41 1.61 -3.24
CA ALA A 40 5.39 1.12 -2.32
C ALA A 40 4.83 2.26 -1.45
N ALA A 41 5.69 3.17 -1.01
CA ALA A 41 5.25 4.33 -0.23
C ALA A 41 4.31 5.22 -1.05
N ARG A 42 4.59 5.38 -2.33
CA ARG A 42 3.71 6.16 -3.21
C ARG A 42 2.38 5.47 -3.43
N ILE A 43 2.40 4.15 -3.60
CA ILE A 43 1.16 3.36 -3.73
C ILE A 43 0.30 3.54 -2.48
N TRP A 44 0.92 3.44 -1.30
CA TRP A 44 0.22 3.65 -0.04
C TRP A 44 -0.42 5.04 0.04
N SER A 45 0.31 6.06 -0.39
CA SER A 45 -0.20 7.43 -0.43
C SER A 45 -1.41 7.56 -1.35
N LEU A 46 -1.39 6.89 -2.51
CA LEU A 46 -2.48 6.93 -3.46
C LEU A 46 -3.74 6.22 -2.94
N LEU A 47 -3.59 5.25 -2.06
CA LEU A 47 -4.71 4.52 -1.48
C LEU A 47 -5.64 5.43 -0.67
N ASP A 48 -5.15 6.55 -0.20
CA ASP A 48 -5.96 7.55 0.51
C ASP A 48 -7.06 8.13 -0.38
N ARG A 49 -6.96 7.97 -1.69
CA ARG A 49 -7.89 8.53 -2.66
C ARG A 49 -8.95 7.54 -3.14
N ALA A 50 -8.99 6.35 -2.57
CA ALA A 50 -9.93 5.29 -2.92
C ALA A 50 -9.92 4.99 -4.42
N LEU A 51 -8.73 4.77 -4.97
CA LEU A 51 -8.54 4.48 -6.39
C LEU A 51 -8.64 2.99 -6.67
N SER A 52 -8.97 2.64 -7.92
CA SER A 52 -8.88 1.26 -8.38
C SER A 52 -7.41 0.88 -8.59
N ALA A 53 -7.15 -0.42 -8.71
CA ALA A 53 -5.79 -0.89 -9.01
C ALA A 53 -5.27 -0.31 -10.33
N ASP A 54 -6.12 -0.25 -11.36
CA ASP A 54 -5.71 0.32 -12.65
C ASP A 54 -5.32 1.78 -12.55
N GLU A 55 -6.05 2.56 -11.77
CA GLU A 55 -5.73 3.97 -11.55
C GLU A 55 -4.40 4.13 -10.81
N ILE A 56 -4.14 3.26 -9.83
CA ILE A 56 -2.87 3.27 -9.12
C ILE A 56 -1.73 2.89 -10.06
N ILE A 57 -1.92 1.87 -10.88
CA ILE A 57 -0.91 1.45 -11.87
C ILE A 57 -0.58 2.59 -12.82
N ASP A 58 -1.60 3.28 -13.33
CA ASP A 58 -1.41 4.41 -14.22
C ASP A 58 -0.58 5.52 -13.57
N ALA A 59 -0.87 5.82 -12.31
CA ALA A 59 -0.14 6.86 -11.58
C ALA A 59 1.33 6.47 -11.37
N ILE A 60 1.59 5.20 -11.06
CA ILE A 60 2.97 4.73 -10.86
C ILE A 60 3.74 4.78 -12.18
N CYS A 61 3.12 4.39 -13.29
CA CYS A 61 3.77 4.49 -14.60
C CYS A 61 4.10 5.93 -14.97
N ALA A 62 3.25 6.88 -14.58
CA ALA A 62 3.47 8.30 -14.90
C ALA A 62 4.56 8.93 -14.03
N GLU A 63 4.71 8.49 -12.79
CA GLU A 63 5.64 9.10 -11.84
C GLU A 63 6.99 8.41 -11.80
N PHE A 64 7.04 7.11 -12.05
CA PHE A 64 8.27 6.34 -12.07
C PHE A 64 8.49 5.83 -13.48
N ASP A 65 9.71 5.83 -13.92
CA ASP A 65 10.05 5.42 -15.29
C ASP A 65 10.06 3.89 -15.39
N VAL A 66 8.88 3.29 -15.30
CA VAL A 66 8.69 1.84 -15.38
C VAL A 66 7.61 1.53 -16.39
N ASP A 67 7.70 0.35 -17.02
CA ASP A 67 6.67 -0.08 -17.94
C ASP A 67 5.42 -0.55 -17.16
N ARG A 68 4.29 -0.61 -17.86
CA ARG A 68 3.02 -0.94 -17.22
C ARG A 68 3.00 -2.34 -16.65
N GLU A 69 3.65 -3.28 -17.31
CA GLU A 69 3.71 -4.67 -16.83
C GLU A 69 4.42 -4.77 -15.49
N THR A 70 5.56 -4.10 -15.35
CA THR A 70 6.30 -4.07 -14.10
C THR A 70 5.51 -3.33 -13.01
N ALA A 71 4.92 -2.20 -13.36
CA ALA A 71 4.10 -1.45 -12.40
C ALA A 71 2.91 -2.27 -11.93
N ALA A 72 2.23 -2.97 -12.85
CA ALA A 72 1.08 -3.79 -12.50
C ALA A 72 1.48 -4.92 -11.56
N ALA A 73 2.61 -5.58 -11.82
CA ALA A 73 3.09 -6.65 -10.96
C ALA A 73 3.38 -6.13 -9.55
N ASP A 74 4.07 -5.00 -9.45
CA ASP A 74 4.43 -4.40 -8.16
C ASP A 74 3.19 -3.95 -7.38
N VAL A 75 2.26 -3.29 -8.05
CA VAL A 75 1.03 -2.80 -7.42
C VAL A 75 0.19 -3.97 -6.92
N ASN A 76 -0.02 -4.97 -7.76
CA ASN A 76 -0.85 -6.11 -7.40
C ASN A 76 -0.23 -6.93 -6.27
N GLU A 77 1.07 -7.11 -6.29
CA GLU A 77 1.78 -7.83 -5.23
C GLU A 77 1.65 -7.11 -3.89
N LEU A 78 1.86 -5.79 -3.89
CA LEU A 78 1.75 -5.01 -2.67
C LEU A 78 0.32 -5.02 -2.13
N LEU A 79 -0.67 -4.81 -3.00
CA LEU A 79 -2.07 -4.81 -2.58
C LEU A 79 -2.48 -6.15 -1.99
N ALA A 80 -2.04 -7.25 -2.58
CA ALA A 80 -2.33 -8.59 -2.07
C ALA A 80 -1.71 -8.78 -0.68
N SER A 81 -0.46 -8.36 -0.50
CA SER A 81 0.20 -8.45 0.79
C SER A 81 -0.50 -7.62 1.86
N LEU A 82 -0.92 -6.42 1.50
CA LEU A 82 -1.62 -5.54 2.43
C LEU A 82 -3.01 -6.09 2.78
N GLU A 83 -3.71 -6.71 1.83
CA GLU A 83 -5.00 -7.35 2.11
C GLU A 83 -4.85 -8.50 3.10
N VAL A 84 -3.84 -9.35 2.91
CA VAL A 84 -3.58 -10.47 3.81
C VAL A 84 -3.32 -9.97 5.23
N ALA A 85 -2.62 -8.85 5.37
CA ALA A 85 -2.33 -8.24 6.66
C ALA A 85 -3.50 -7.40 7.20
N SER A 86 -4.60 -7.29 6.46
CA SER A 86 -5.77 -6.48 6.80
C SER A 86 -5.46 -4.98 6.91
N LEU A 87 -4.46 -4.51 6.17
CA LEU A 87 -4.08 -3.10 6.16
C LEU A 87 -4.79 -2.32 5.06
N VAL A 88 -5.38 -3.01 4.08
CA VAL A 88 -6.26 -2.41 3.08
C VAL A 88 -7.49 -3.27 2.91
N ASN A 89 -8.57 -2.64 2.48
CA ASN A 89 -9.82 -3.32 2.17
C ASN A 89 -10.17 -3.07 0.71
N LYS A 90 -10.70 -4.09 0.08
CA LYS A 90 -11.16 -4.01 -1.29
C LYS A 90 -12.68 -3.84 -1.26
N GLU A 91 -13.18 -2.80 -1.86
CA GLU A 91 -14.61 -2.52 -1.89
C GLU A 91 -15.13 -2.53 -3.33
N THR A 92 -16.29 -3.13 -3.50
CA THR A 92 -17.00 -3.10 -4.78
C THR A 92 -17.84 -1.80 -4.83
N VAL A 93 -17.63 -1.04 -5.88
CA VAL A 93 -18.37 0.21 -6.08
C VAL A 93 -19.44 0.04 -7.13
#